data_50fec080e2517b73eb10e38a02d7d6b0
#
_entry.id   50fec080e2517b73eb10e38a02d7d6b0
#
_cell.length_a   1.000
_cell.length_b   1.000
_cell.length_c   1.000
_cell.angle_alpha   90.00
_cell.angle_beta   90.00
_cell.angle_gamma   90.00
#
_symmetry.space_group_name_H-M   'P 1'
#
loop_
_entity.id
_entity.type
_entity.pdbx_description
1 polymer ?
#
loop_
_entity_poly.entity_id
_entity_poly.type
_entity_poly.pdbx_seq_one_letter_code
_entity_poly.pdbx_strand_id
1 'polypeptide(L)'
;MAKFRDATGRVVMRSTRKTVHRDALKIALLWEDAAIAARNGELTQAASVKILRDLMEQTTRETLKVPSIRETLDGYLAATTATGGAASTIVRYRPFFNRFLAHIGETRARASVASASVAEIERWRNSELAAGMSGKSTNMGLGILRAAFNAAKRRGEVLHNPCDAIANVAARSDEREPFTDEEVTRLLRAAIGTDWQGAILVGVWSGLRLADVANLIWGQLDLATGILTATPAKTDKPIKQPMAAELRDYLSTLPAGVGKRPVFPTLHGRVTGSLGGLSNEFSRMMARAEVVAPMGREKKGRGRQVRTKSFHSLRHTFVSRLANADVSADVRKALAGHDTDEAHARYTHLAFTKQTEALAKLSAIGGWR
;
A
#
# COMPACT_ATOMS: atom_id res chain seq x y z
N MET A 1 -27.34 -45.97 14.33
CA MET A 1 -27.74 -45.58 12.95
C MET A 1 -28.82 -44.54 13.04
N ALA A 2 -28.67 -43.40 12.37
CA ALA A 2 -29.69 -42.38 12.22
C ALA A 2 -30.28 -42.45 10.80
N LYS A 3 -31.61 -42.38 10.71
CA LYS A 3 -32.38 -42.35 9.47
C LYS A 3 -32.97 -40.96 9.32
N PHE A 4 -32.62 -40.25 8.25
CA PHE A 4 -33.13 -38.90 7.97
C PHE A 4 -33.19 -38.67 6.46
N ARG A 5 -33.86 -37.58 6.02
CA ARG A 5 -33.88 -37.17 4.61
C ARG A 5 -32.73 -36.20 4.34
N ASP A 6 -31.93 -36.48 3.30
CA ASP A 6 -30.83 -35.61 2.88
C ASP A 6 -31.32 -34.31 2.18
N ALA A 7 -30.38 -33.48 1.74
CA ALA A 7 -30.67 -32.24 1.03
C ALA A 7 -31.45 -32.43 -0.28
N THR A 8 -31.43 -33.61 -0.87
CA THR A 8 -32.19 -33.96 -2.10
C THR A 8 -33.56 -34.55 -1.80
N GLY A 9 -33.92 -34.74 -0.52
CA GLY A 9 -35.13 -35.37 -0.09
C GLY A 9 -35.09 -36.91 -0.01
N ARG A 10 -33.97 -37.54 -0.35
CA ARG A 10 -33.77 -38.99 -0.26
C ARG A 10 -33.57 -39.44 1.18
N VAL A 11 -34.13 -40.57 1.54
CA VAL A 11 -33.93 -41.21 2.82
C VAL A 11 -32.53 -41.82 2.87
N VAL A 12 -31.71 -41.39 3.84
CA VAL A 12 -30.38 -41.93 4.07
C VAL A 12 -30.21 -42.44 5.48
N MET A 13 -29.36 -43.43 5.64
CA MET A 13 -28.97 -43.97 6.97
C MET A 13 -27.48 -43.76 7.19
N ARG A 14 -27.13 -43.10 8.32
CA ARG A 14 -25.73 -42.87 8.71
C ARG A 14 -25.48 -43.27 10.13
N SER A 15 -24.27 -43.77 10.41
CA SER A 15 -23.85 -44.07 11.77
C SER A 15 -23.49 -42.79 12.51
N THR A 16 -24.11 -42.55 13.68
CA THR A 16 -23.77 -41.44 14.57
C THR A 16 -22.51 -41.71 15.40
N ARG A 17 -21.96 -42.94 15.32
CA ARG A 17 -20.84 -43.43 16.13
C ARG A 17 -21.02 -43.23 17.64
N LYS A 18 -22.26 -43.11 18.11
CA LYS A 18 -22.62 -43.02 19.55
C LYS A 18 -23.32 -44.30 19.98
N THR A 19 -22.95 -44.78 21.18
CA THR A 19 -23.53 -45.96 21.81
C THR A 19 -24.76 -45.64 22.64
N VAL A 20 -24.82 -44.38 23.14
CA VAL A 20 -25.94 -43.90 23.94
C VAL A 20 -27.03 -43.36 23.02
N HIS A 21 -28.27 -43.91 23.11
CA HIS A 21 -29.39 -43.55 22.24
C HIS A 21 -29.71 -42.06 22.25
N ARG A 22 -29.72 -41.44 23.45
CA ARG A 22 -30.00 -40.00 23.62
C ARG A 22 -29.00 -39.11 22.84
N ASP A 23 -27.70 -39.46 22.82
CA ASP A 23 -26.66 -38.72 22.13
C ASP A 23 -26.72 -38.97 20.60
N ALA A 24 -27.05 -40.21 20.22
CA ALA A 24 -27.27 -40.56 18.81
C ALA A 24 -28.46 -39.79 18.22
N LEU A 25 -29.56 -39.67 19.00
CA LEU A 25 -30.78 -38.94 18.58
C LEU A 25 -30.48 -37.44 18.36
N LYS A 26 -29.75 -36.82 19.29
CA LYS A 26 -29.33 -35.40 19.12
C LYS A 26 -28.59 -35.17 17.81
N ILE A 27 -27.63 -36.02 17.47
CA ILE A 27 -26.88 -35.91 16.21
C ILE A 27 -27.81 -36.15 15.00
N ALA A 28 -28.72 -37.08 15.09
CA ALA A 28 -29.70 -37.36 14.03
C ALA A 28 -30.57 -36.13 13.73
N LEU A 29 -31.11 -35.48 14.76
CA LEU A 29 -31.91 -34.28 14.64
C LEU A 29 -31.13 -33.13 14.02
N LEU A 30 -29.89 -32.92 14.45
CA LEU A 30 -29.02 -31.89 13.83
C LEU A 30 -28.77 -32.13 12.34
N TRP A 31 -28.59 -33.38 11.90
CA TRP A 31 -28.47 -33.71 10.48
C TRP A 31 -29.77 -33.49 9.72
N GLU A 32 -30.91 -33.77 10.34
CA GLU A 32 -32.21 -33.54 9.73
C GLU A 32 -32.52 -32.05 9.58
N ASP A 33 -32.26 -31.25 10.62
CA ASP A 33 -32.41 -29.79 10.58
C ASP A 33 -31.50 -29.15 9.48
N ALA A 34 -30.22 -29.59 9.40
CA ALA A 34 -29.30 -29.15 8.36
C ALA A 34 -29.81 -29.52 6.96
N ALA A 35 -30.36 -30.72 6.79
CA ALA A 35 -30.90 -31.15 5.50
C ALA A 35 -32.17 -30.39 5.12
N ILE A 36 -33.03 -30.04 6.10
CA ILE A 36 -34.20 -29.19 5.90
C ILE A 36 -33.76 -27.78 5.46
N ALA A 37 -32.84 -27.17 6.19
CA ALA A 37 -32.30 -25.84 5.86
C ALA A 37 -31.67 -25.83 4.46
N ALA A 38 -30.98 -26.91 4.07
CA ALA A 38 -30.40 -27.04 2.73
C ALA A 38 -31.48 -27.12 1.64
N ARG A 39 -32.57 -27.88 1.85
CA ARG A 39 -33.69 -27.97 0.91
C ARG A 39 -34.43 -26.66 0.71
N ASN A 40 -34.55 -25.89 1.78
CA ASN A 40 -35.20 -24.58 1.76
C ASN A 40 -34.31 -23.46 1.23
N GLY A 41 -33.05 -23.76 0.87
CA GLY A 41 -32.07 -22.73 0.47
C GLY A 41 -31.59 -21.84 1.63
N GLU A 42 -31.90 -22.23 2.87
CA GLU A 42 -31.57 -21.48 4.11
C GLU A 42 -30.22 -21.88 4.68
N LEU A 43 -29.55 -22.90 4.11
CA LEU A 43 -28.24 -23.37 4.57
C LEU A 43 -27.14 -22.40 4.10
N THR A 44 -27.13 -21.24 4.71
CA THR A 44 -26.04 -20.26 4.51
C THR A 44 -24.77 -20.70 5.25
N GLN A 45 -23.64 -20.10 4.90
CA GLN A 45 -22.38 -20.32 5.63
C GLN A 45 -22.54 -20.09 7.14
N ALA A 46 -23.27 -19.05 7.54
CA ALA A 46 -23.54 -18.74 8.94
C ALA A 46 -24.37 -19.85 9.63
N ALA A 47 -25.40 -20.36 8.95
CA ALA A 47 -26.20 -21.49 9.43
C ALA A 47 -25.37 -22.76 9.56
N SER A 48 -24.51 -23.07 8.59
CA SER A 48 -23.60 -24.22 8.64
C SER A 48 -22.61 -24.12 9.81
N VAL A 49 -22.00 -22.96 10.05
CA VAL A 49 -21.09 -22.72 11.18
C VAL A 49 -21.83 -22.86 12.51
N LYS A 50 -23.10 -22.39 12.61
CA LYS A 50 -23.92 -22.56 13.80
C LYS A 50 -24.19 -24.04 14.08
N ILE A 51 -24.62 -24.80 13.08
CA ILE A 51 -24.87 -26.24 13.18
C ILE A 51 -23.60 -26.98 13.61
N LEU A 52 -22.45 -26.66 13.03
CA LEU A 52 -21.16 -27.27 13.42
C LEU A 52 -20.77 -26.90 14.85
N ARG A 53 -21.01 -25.67 15.28
CA ARG A 53 -20.75 -25.24 16.66
C ARG A 53 -21.59 -26.02 17.64
N ASP A 54 -22.92 -26.11 17.41
CA ASP A 54 -23.84 -26.81 18.26
C ASP A 54 -23.49 -28.31 18.32
N LEU A 55 -23.09 -28.89 17.20
CA LEU A 55 -22.60 -30.27 17.12
C LEU A 55 -21.33 -30.50 17.94
N MET A 56 -20.32 -29.62 17.80
CA MET A 56 -19.07 -29.71 18.56
C MET A 56 -19.31 -29.54 20.05
N GLU A 57 -20.06 -28.53 20.44
CA GLU A 57 -20.37 -28.27 21.84
C GLU A 57 -21.07 -29.47 22.50
N GLN A 58 -22.01 -30.12 21.79
CA GLN A 58 -22.72 -31.29 22.27
C GLN A 58 -21.90 -32.59 22.26
N THR A 59 -20.89 -32.69 21.38
CA THR A 59 -20.12 -33.93 21.22
C THR A 59 -18.78 -33.92 21.93
N THR A 60 -18.08 -32.78 21.95
CA THR A 60 -16.72 -32.64 22.48
C THR A 60 -16.65 -31.74 23.71
N ARG A 61 -17.72 -31.02 24.06
CA ARG A 61 -17.75 -29.92 25.03
C ARG A 61 -16.79 -28.76 24.68
N GLU A 62 -16.28 -28.73 23.49
CA GLU A 62 -15.45 -27.65 22.96
C GLU A 62 -16.32 -26.69 22.17
N THR A 63 -16.18 -25.39 22.42
CA THR A 63 -16.90 -24.36 21.67
C THR A 63 -16.09 -23.99 20.45
N LEU A 64 -16.64 -24.11 19.25
CA LEU A 64 -16.04 -23.61 18.04
C LEU A 64 -15.94 -22.08 18.14
N LYS A 65 -14.77 -21.57 18.47
CA LYS A 65 -14.51 -20.13 18.51
C LYS A 65 -14.35 -19.62 17.08
N VAL A 66 -15.40 -19.07 16.52
CA VAL A 66 -15.31 -18.29 15.27
C VAL A 66 -15.18 -16.83 15.67
N PRO A 67 -14.07 -16.16 15.31
CA PRO A 67 -13.86 -14.79 15.70
C PRO A 67 -14.93 -13.87 15.08
N SER A 68 -15.18 -12.75 15.72
CA SER A 68 -16.00 -11.68 15.18
C SER A 68 -15.28 -10.97 14.03
N ILE A 69 -16.03 -10.18 13.26
CA ILE A 69 -15.43 -9.32 12.22
C ILE A 69 -14.35 -8.41 12.83
N ARG A 70 -14.65 -7.79 13.97
CA ARG A 70 -13.69 -6.92 14.70
C ARG A 70 -12.43 -7.68 15.09
N GLU A 71 -12.58 -8.82 15.79
CA GLU A 71 -11.43 -9.63 16.23
C GLU A 71 -10.56 -10.10 15.06
N THR A 72 -11.18 -10.45 13.94
CA THR A 72 -10.46 -10.83 12.71
C THR A 72 -9.59 -9.67 12.18
N LEU A 73 -10.15 -8.45 12.10
CA LEU A 73 -9.43 -7.27 11.60
C LEU A 73 -8.32 -6.82 12.57
N ASP A 74 -8.60 -6.81 13.88
CA ASP A 74 -7.61 -6.45 14.90
C ASP A 74 -6.51 -7.51 14.99
N GLY A 75 -6.87 -8.80 14.91
CA GLY A 75 -5.94 -9.92 14.85
C GLY A 75 -5.04 -9.87 13.61
N TYR A 76 -5.55 -9.42 12.47
CA TYR A 76 -4.74 -9.21 11.28
C TYR A 76 -3.68 -8.11 11.48
N LEU A 77 -4.03 -6.98 12.15
CA LEU A 77 -3.06 -5.94 12.48
C LEU A 77 -2.01 -6.45 13.48
N ALA A 78 -2.43 -7.18 14.51
CA ALA A 78 -1.53 -7.76 15.49
C ALA A 78 -0.55 -8.76 14.84
N ALA A 79 -1.04 -9.65 14.00
CA ALA A 79 -0.22 -10.60 13.26
C ALA A 79 0.77 -9.89 12.30
N THR A 80 0.32 -8.82 11.61
CA THR A 80 1.19 -8.02 10.74
C THR A 80 2.32 -7.37 11.55
N THR A 81 2.04 -6.89 12.76
CA THR A 81 3.06 -6.34 13.66
C THR A 81 4.03 -7.42 14.12
N ALA A 82 3.53 -8.58 14.56
CA ALA A 82 4.35 -9.68 15.05
C ALA A 82 5.29 -10.27 13.97
N THR A 83 4.90 -10.21 12.71
CA THR A 83 5.73 -10.66 11.57
C THR A 83 6.68 -9.59 11.04
N GLY A 84 6.92 -8.51 11.79
CA GLY A 84 7.86 -7.45 11.39
C GLY A 84 7.31 -6.46 10.37
N GLY A 85 5.99 -6.41 10.18
CA GLY A 85 5.37 -5.39 9.32
C GLY A 85 5.67 -3.98 9.79
N ALA A 86 6.03 -3.08 8.87
CA ALA A 86 6.40 -1.72 9.19
C ALA A 86 5.29 -0.98 9.98
N ALA A 87 5.65 -0.24 11.03
CA ALA A 87 4.71 0.56 11.83
C ALA A 87 3.85 1.50 10.96
N SER A 88 4.42 2.06 9.89
CA SER A 88 3.71 2.89 8.92
C SER A 88 2.58 2.14 8.18
N THR A 89 2.69 0.83 8.01
CA THR A 89 1.66 -0.02 7.43
C THR A 89 0.46 -0.12 8.39
N ILE A 90 0.71 -0.36 9.68
CA ILE A 90 -0.33 -0.43 10.70
C ILE A 90 -1.08 0.92 10.82
N VAL A 91 -0.32 2.04 10.89
CA VAL A 91 -0.88 3.40 10.92
C VAL A 91 -1.76 3.66 9.69
N ARG A 92 -1.43 3.10 8.54
CA ARG A 92 -2.21 3.23 7.30
C ARG A 92 -3.46 2.33 7.30
N TYR A 93 -3.38 1.11 7.80
CA TYR A 93 -4.46 0.11 7.71
C TYR A 93 -5.55 0.35 8.73
N ARG A 94 -5.19 0.68 9.98
CA ARG A 94 -6.14 0.89 11.08
C ARG A 94 -7.28 1.87 10.75
N PRO A 95 -7.06 3.05 10.12
CA PRO A 95 -8.15 3.94 9.75
C PRO A 95 -9.17 3.32 8.78
N PHE A 96 -8.73 2.43 7.87
CA PHE A 96 -9.65 1.75 6.96
C PHE A 96 -10.52 0.75 7.71
N PHE A 97 -9.94 -0.04 8.60
CA PHE A 97 -10.70 -0.97 9.44
C PHE A 97 -11.68 -0.22 10.35
N ASN A 98 -11.24 0.85 10.99
CA ASN A 98 -12.12 1.65 11.85
C ASN A 98 -13.33 2.22 11.07
N ARG A 99 -13.12 2.72 9.84
CA ARG A 99 -14.22 3.22 9.01
C ARG A 99 -15.15 2.10 8.55
N PHE A 100 -14.62 0.94 8.20
CA PHE A 100 -15.45 -0.22 7.86
C PHE A 100 -16.28 -0.67 9.06
N LEU A 101 -15.68 -0.83 10.23
CA LEU A 101 -16.37 -1.22 11.46
C LEU A 101 -17.44 -0.19 11.87
N ALA A 102 -17.14 1.10 11.74
CA ALA A 102 -18.11 2.17 11.97
C ALA A 102 -19.29 2.12 10.99
N HIS A 103 -19.02 1.81 9.71
CA HIS A 103 -20.06 1.69 8.67
C HIS A 103 -21.02 0.53 8.93
N ILE A 104 -20.53 -0.64 9.34
CA ILE A 104 -21.39 -1.80 9.63
C ILE A 104 -22.06 -1.73 11.00
N GLY A 105 -21.57 -0.89 11.91
CA GLY A 105 -22.07 -0.73 13.27
C GLY A 105 -21.61 -1.80 14.25
N GLU A 106 -21.73 -1.50 15.55
CA GLU A 106 -21.14 -2.31 16.62
C GLU A 106 -21.72 -3.73 16.70
N THR A 107 -23.05 -3.86 16.59
CA THR A 107 -23.71 -5.18 16.63
C THR A 107 -23.19 -6.10 15.53
N ARG A 108 -23.02 -5.55 14.32
CA ARG A 108 -22.51 -6.29 13.18
C ARG A 108 -21.02 -6.56 13.29
N ALA A 109 -20.24 -5.64 13.83
CA ALA A 109 -18.81 -5.81 14.09
C ALA A 109 -18.50 -6.97 15.04
N ARG A 110 -19.42 -7.25 15.99
CA ARG A 110 -19.34 -8.38 16.93
C ARG A 110 -19.90 -9.69 16.36
N ALA A 111 -20.57 -9.67 15.23
CA ALA A 111 -21.04 -10.89 14.59
C ALA A 111 -19.86 -11.71 14.04
N SER A 112 -20.10 -13.02 13.86
CA SER A 112 -19.09 -13.93 13.28
C SER A 112 -18.56 -13.41 11.95
N VAL A 113 -17.25 -13.48 11.77
CA VAL A 113 -16.57 -13.12 10.49
C VAL A 113 -17.09 -13.95 9.31
N ALA A 114 -17.52 -15.20 9.57
CA ALA A 114 -18.12 -16.07 8.55
C ALA A 114 -19.44 -15.53 7.97
N SER A 115 -20.08 -14.59 8.65
CA SER A 115 -21.30 -13.96 8.19
C SER A 115 -21.09 -12.69 7.37
N ALA A 116 -19.84 -12.23 7.21
CA ALA A 116 -19.54 -11.04 6.41
C ALA A 116 -19.98 -11.25 4.94
N SER A 117 -20.73 -10.29 4.41
CA SER A 117 -21.32 -10.42 3.08
C SER A 117 -20.67 -9.48 2.05
N VAL A 118 -20.71 -9.90 0.79
CA VAL A 118 -20.30 -9.07 -0.37
C VAL A 118 -21.02 -7.73 -0.35
N ALA A 119 -22.36 -7.75 -0.12
CA ALA A 119 -23.18 -6.55 -0.12
C ALA A 119 -22.79 -5.52 0.97
N GLU A 120 -22.33 -5.97 2.15
CA GLU A 120 -21.86 -5.06 3.21
C GLU A 120 -20.58 -4.32 2.78
N ILE A 121 -19.63 -5.04 2.21
CA ILE A 121 -18.36 -4.45 1.77
C ILE A 121 -18.58 -3.55 0.55
N GLU A 122 -19.49 -3.92 -0.32
CA GLU A 122 -19.85 -3.09 -1.47
C GLU A 122 -20.54 -1.79 -1.05
N ARG A 123 -21.48 -1.83 -0.11
CA ARG A 123 -22.10 -0.64 0.48
C ARG A 123 -21.06 0.25 1.15
N TRP A 124 -20.12 -0.32 1.91
CA TRP A 124 -19.02 0.45 2.49
C TRP A 124 -18.17 1.13 1.41
N ARG A 125 -17.73 0.39 0.36
CA ARG A 125 -16.99 0.95 -0.77
C ARG A 125 -17.72 2.16 -1.38
N ASN A 126 -19.02 2.00 -1.62
CA ASN A 126 -19.84 3.05 -2.23
C ASN A 126 -20.02 4.25 -1.28
N SER A 127 -20.13 4.02 0.03
CA SER A 127 -20.21 5.09 1.04
C SER A 127 -18.90 5.89 1.14
N GLU A 128 -17.73 5.25 1.02
CA GLU A 128 -16.43 5.93 0.97
C GLU A 128 -16.35 6.86 -0.25
N LEU A 129 -16.81 6.41 -1.42
CA LEU A 129 -16.87 7.23 -2.64
C LEU A 129 -17.85 8.40 -2.49
N ALA A 130 -19.04 8.16 -1.97
CA ALA A 130 -20.05 9.20 -1.72
C ALA A 130 -19.54 10.24 -0.72
N ALA A 131 -18.71 9.84 0.27
CA ALA A 131 -18.03 10.75 1.19
C ALA A 131 -16.84 11.51 0.55
N GLY A 132 -16.59 11.35 -0.75
CA GLY A 132 -15.54 12.03 -1.50
C GLY A 132 -14.16 11.40 -1.39
N MET A 133 -14.05 10.15 -0.93
CA MET A 133 -12.77 9.42 -1.00
C MET A 133 -12.40 9.17 -2.45
N SER A 134 -11.11 9.32 -2.80
CA SER A 134 -10.65 9.02 -4.17
C SER A 134 -10.75 7.53 -4.48
N GLY A 135 -11.06 7.17 -5.75
CA GLY A 135 -11.11 5.78 -6.19
C GLY A 135 -9.83 5.00 -5.84
N LYS A 136 -8.65 5.64 -5.94
CA LYS A 136 -7.38 5.03 -5.53
C LYS A 136 -7.33 4.70 -4.04
N SER A 137 -7.80 5.60 -3.17
CA SER A 137 -7.84 5.35 -1.72
C SER A 137 -8.91 4.33 -1.35
N THR A 138 -10.06 4.35 -2.04
CA THR A 138 -11.12 3.36 -1.85
C THR A 138 -10.65 1.96 -2.24
N ASN A 139 -10.00 1.82 -3.41
CA ASN A 139 -9.40 0.55 -3.85
C ASN A 139 -8.30 0.06 -2.89
N MET A 140 -7.52 0.98 -2.33
CA MET A 140 -6.54 0.63 -1.29
C MET A 140 -7.25 0.07 -0.04
N GLY A 141 -8.32 0.70 0.43
CA GLY A 141 -9.11 0.21 1.56
C GLY A 141 -9.72 -1.16 1.28
N LEU A 142 -10.29 -1.36 0.09
CA LEU A 142 -10.79 -2.67 -0.35
C LEU A 142 -9.68 -3.73 -0.38
N GLY A 143 -8.49 -3.38 -0.88
CA GLY A 143 -7.33 -4.26 -0.88
C GLY A 143 -6.85 -4.64 0.53
N ILE A 144 -6.91 -3.71 1.48
CA ILE A 144 -6.58 -3.95 2.89
C ILE A 144 -7.59 -4.91 3.54
N LEU A 145 -8.90 -4.70 3.32
CA LEU A 145 -9.94 -5.61 3.77
C LEU A 145 -9.77 -7.01 3.14
N ARG A 146 -9.53 -7.06 1.84
CA ARG A 146 -9.27 -8.31 1.10
C ARG A 146 -8.11 -9.09 1.70
N ALA A 147 -7.02 -8.41 2.08
CA ALA A 147 -5.87 -9.04 2.71
C ALA A 147 -6.22 -9.65 4.09
N ALA A 148 -7.01 -8.95 4.91
CA ALA A 148 -7.47 -9.45 6.20
C ALA A 148 -8.39 -10.67 6.06
N PHE A 149 -9.38 -10.63 5.15
CA PHE A 149 -10.26 -11.77 4.86
C PHE A 149 -9.52 -12.94 4.22
N ASN A 150 -8.49 -12.71 3.39
CA ASN A 150 -7.62 -13.78 2.90
C ASN A 150 -6.83 -14.45 4.04
N ALA A 151 -6.39 -13.68 5.03
CA ALA A 151 -5.75 -14.26 6.21
C ALA A 151 -6.76 -15.10 7.02
N ALA A 152 -7.99 -14.62 7.22
CA ALA A 152 -9.08 -15.37 7.85
C ALA A 152 -9.41 -16.67 7.07
N LYS A 153 -9.45 -16.61 5.73
CA LYS A 153 -9.66 -17.79 4.88
C LYS A 153 -8.55 -18.83 5.06
N ARG A 154 -7.28 -18.40 5.11
CA ARG A 154 -6.16 -19.33 5.36
C ARG A 154 -6.20 -19.99 6.74
N ARG A 155 -6.82 -19.34 7.74
CA ARG A 155 -7.04 -19.91 9.08
C ARG A 155 -8.31 -20.74 9.19
N GLY A 156 -9.09 -20.87 8.10
CA GLY A 156 -10.36 -21.61 8.10
C GLY A 156 -11.53 -20.88 8.80
N GLU A 157 -11.37 -19.60 9.12
CA GLU A 157 -12.40 -18.79 9.79
C GLU A 157 -13.55 -18.40 8.84
N VAL A 158 -13.25 -18.33 7.53
CA VAL A 158 -14.22 -18.11 6.46
C VAL A 158 -13.94 -19.06 5.29
N LEU A 159 -14.97 -19.50 4.58
CA LEU A 159 -14.82 -20.35 3.37
C LEU A 159 -14.41 -19.53 2.14
N HIS A 160 -14.99 -18.34 2.00
CA HIS A 160 -14.76 -17.44 0.88
C HIS A 160 -14.44 -16.03 1.38
N ASN A 161 -13.61 -15.33 0.62
CA ASN A 161 -13.36 -13.92 0.90
C ASN A 161 -14.44 -13.06 0.23
N PRO A 162 -15.28 -12.35 0.98
CA PRO A 162 -16.35 -11.54 0.42
C PRO A 162 -15.86 -10.36 -0.42
N CYS A 163 -14.59 -9.97 -0.31
CA CYS A 163 -13.99 -8.91 -1.13
C CYS A 163 -13.64 -9.37 -2.54
N ASP A 164 -13.55 -10.68 -2.82
CA ASP A 164 -13.08 -11.19 -4.12
C ASP A 164 -14.09 -10.92 -5.24
N ALA A 165 -15.37 -10.90 -4.92
CA ALA A 165 -16.45 -10.59 -5.87
C ALA A 165 -16.57 -9.09 -6.20
N ILE A 166 -15.79 -8.22 -5.54
CA ILE A 166 -15.93 -6.77 -5.67
C ILE A 166 -14.83 -6.21 -6.57
N ALA A 167 -15.25 -5.64 -7.70
CA ALA A 167 -14.35 -4.97 -8.61
C ALA A 167 -13.79 -3.66 -8.03
N ASN A 168 -12.58 -3.32 -8.41
CA ASN A 168 -12.02 -2.01 -8.14
C ASN A 168 -12.77 -0.94 -8.93
N VAL A 169 -12.92 0.24 -8.33
CA VAL A 169 -13.47 1.40 -9.02
C VAL A 169 -12.42 2.05 -9.91
N ALA A 170 -12.88 2.71 -10.99
CA ALA A 170 -11.99 3.48 -11.84
C ALA A 170 -11.23 4.53 -11.02
N ALA A 171 -9.92 4.50 -11.08
CA ALA A 171 -9.07 5.41 -10.33
C ALA A 171 -8.14 6.14 -11.29
N ARG A 172 -8.34 7.45 -11.44
CA ARG A 172 -7.39 8.30 -12.12
C ARG A 172 -6.37 8.80 -11.10
N SER A 173 -5.09 8.74 -11.45
CA SER A 173 -3.99 9.27 -10.64
C SER A 173 -3.51 10.55 -11.30
N ASP A 174 -3.42 11.63 -10.53
CA ASP A 174 -2.69 12.80 -10.99
C ASP A 174 -1.21 12.41 -11.07
N GLU A 175 -0.61 12.61 -12.23
CA GLU A 175 0.82 12.36 -12.41
C GLU A 175 1.64 13.42 -11.70
N ARG A 176 2.78 13.03 -11.21
CA ARG A 176 3.74 13.96 -10.63
C ARG A 176 4.61 14.53 -11.73
N GLU A 177 4.81 15.84 -11.68
CA GLU A 177 5.63 16.57 -12.61
C GLU A 177 7.07 16.66 -12.12
N PRO A 178 8.07 16.56 -13.01
CA PRO A 178 9.45 16.92 -12.69
C PRO A 178 9.56 18.43 -12.44
N PHE A 179 10.62 18.86 -11.76
CA PHE A 179 10.99 20.26 -11.68
C PHE A 179 11.74 20.67 -12.95
N THR A 180 11.55 21.92 -13.38
CA THR A 180 12.42 22.54 -14.39
C THR A 180 13.75 22.95 -13.77
N ASP A 181 14.75 23.29 -14.59
CA ASP A 181 16.07 23.71 -14.12
C ASP A 181 16.00 25.05 -13.36
N GLU A 182 15.12 25.95 -13.80
CA GLU A 182 14.85 27.23 -13.14
C GLU A 182 14.18 27.02 -11.78
N GLU A 183 13.25 26.07 -11.67
CA GLU A 183 12.60 25.74 -10.41
C GLU A 183 13.59 25.13 -9.41
N VAL A 184 14.47 24.22 -9.87
CA VAL A 184 15.54 23.67 -9.03
C VAL A 184 16.47 24.78 -8.54
N THR A 185 16.84 25.71 -9.42
CA THR A 185 17.68 26.86 -9.07
C THR A 185 17.02 27.74 -8.00
N ARG A 186 15.72 28.03 -8.14
CA ARG A 186 14.98 28.80 -7.14
C ARG A 186 14.87 28.06 -5.79
N LEU A 187 14.65 26.76 -5.82
CA LEU A 187 14.63 25.91 -4.60
C LEU A 187 15.99 25.95 -3.89
N LEU A 188 17.08 25.80 -4.62
CA LEU A 188 18.43 25.85 -4.06
C LEU A 188 18.74 27.21 -3.43
N ARG A 189 18.36 28.31 -4.10
CA ARG A 189 18.48 29.69 -3.54
C ARG A 189 17.69 29.86 -2.24
N ALA A 190 16.46 29.37 -2.20
CA ALA A 190 15.60 29.44 -1.00
C ALA A 190 16.10 28.56 0.16
N ALA A 191 17.01 27.61 -0.13
CA ALA A 191 17.57 26.66 0.84
C ALA A 191 19.00 27.02 1.27
N ILE A 192 19.60 28.09 0.73
CA ILE A 192 21.00 28.50 1.06
C ILE A 192 21.21 28.56 2.58
N GLY A 193 22.31 27.99 3.05
CA GLY A 193 22.69 27.99 4.45
C GLY A 193 21.90 27.03 5.36
N THR A 194 21.08 26.17 4.77
CA THR A 194 20.33 25.13 5.50
C THR A 194 20.68 23.73 4.97
N ASP A 195 20.42 22.68 5.75
CA ASP A 195 20.59 21.29 5.32
C ASP A 195 19.72 20.93 4.10
N TRP A 196 18.66 21.70 3.84
CA TRP A 196 17.80 21.51 2.70
C TRP A 196 18.52 21.76 1.37
N GLN A 197 19.53 22.64 1.33
CA GLN A 197 20.32 22.86 0.11
C GLN A 197 20.99 21.56 -0.34
N GLY A 198 21.70 20.90 0.59
CA GLY A 198 22.31 19.60 0.30
C GLY A 198 21.29 18.49 0.03
N ALA A 199 20.20 18.47 0.79
CA ALA A 199 19.14 17.47 0.58
C ALA A 199 18.49 17.60 -0.82
N ILE A 200 18.30 18.81 -1.34
CA ILE A 200 17.80 19.05 -2.70
C ILE A 200 18.83 18.58 -3.73
N LEU A 201 20.11 18.91 -3.55
CA LEU A 201 21.17 18.45 -4.46
C LEU A 201 21.26 16.93 -4.49
N VAL A 202 21.27 16.25 -3.33
CA VAL A 202 21.21 14.79 -3.29
C VAL A 202 19.97 14.27 -4.01
N GLY A 203 18.80 14.86 -3.77
CA GLY A 203 17.54 14.46 -4.44
C GLY A 203 17.60 14.56 -5.96
N VAL A 204 18.17 15.65 -6.48
CA VAL A 204 18.29 15.93 -7.94
C VAL A 204 19.33 15.02 -8.61
N TRP A 205 20.44 14.73 -7.94
CA TRP A 205 21.56 14.01 -8.53
C TRP A 205 21.60 12.51 -8.23
N SER A 206 20.79 12.04 -7.26
CA SER A 206 20.73 10.62 -6.91
C SER A 206 19.34 10.01 -7.06
N GLY A 207 18.31 10.83 -7.10
CA GLY A 207 16.93 10.36 -7.12
C GLY A 207 16.49 9.66 -5.83
N LEU A 208 17.21 9.74 -4.73
CA LEU A 208 16.85 9.15 -3.45
C LEU A 208 15.54 9.72 -2.89
N ARG A 209 14.81 8.93 -2.10
CA ARG A 209 13.59 9.39 -1.44
C ARG A 209 13.90 10.32 -0.26
N LEU A 210 12.98 11.21 0.08
CA LEU A 210 13.15 12.18 1.18
C LEU A 210 13.63 11.53 2.49
N ALA A 211 13.06 10.40 2.87
CA ALA A 211 13.47 9.71 4.09
C ALA A 211 14.91 9.20 4.02
N ASP A 212 15.34 8.70 2.86
CA ASP A 212 16.68 8.17 2.65
C ASP A 212 17.69 9.32 2.62
N VAL A 213 17.37 10.45 1.97
CA VAL A 213 18.20 11.65 1.95
C VAL A 213 18.34 12.25 3.35
N ALA A 214 17.22 12.43 4.07
CA ALA A 214 17.24 13.01 5.41
C ALA A 214 18.05 12.19 6.43
N ASN A 215 18.13 10.88 6.24
CA ASN A 215 18.86 9.96 7.11
C ASN A 215 20.25 9.56 6.55
N LEU A 216 20.73 10.25 5.53
CA LEU A 216 22.05 9.99 4.96
C LEU A 216 23.15 10.23 6.01
N ILE A 217 24.09 9.30 6.10
CA ILE A 217 25.24 9.38 7.02
C ILE A 217 26.55 9.41 6.26
N TRP A 218 27.59 10.00 6.85
CA TRP A 218 28.90 10.15 6.20
C TRP A 218 29.52 8.82 5.78
N GLY A 219 29.29 7.73 6.52
CA GLY A 219 29.77 6.40 6.15
C GLY A 219 29.19 5.82 4.88
N GLN A 220 28.18 6.47 4.29
CA GLN A 220 27.57 6.10 3.02
C GLN A 220 28.16 6.87 1.83
N LEU A 221 29.04 7.81 2.08
CA LEU A 221 29.68 8.67 1.09
C LEU A 221 31.19 8.39 1.03
N ASP A 222 31.64 7.93 -0.09
CA ASP A 222 33.06 7.88 -0.42
C ASP A 222 33.38 9.05 -1.37
N LEU A 223 33.81 10.18 -0.77
CA LEU A 223 34.13 11.38 -1.55
C LEU A 223 35.43 11.22 -2.35
N ALA A 224 36.33 10.31 -1.98
CA ALA A 224 37.56 10.07 -2.70
C ALA A 224 37.28 9.36 -4.04
N THR A 225 36.48 8.29 -4.00
CA THR A 225 36.10 7.54 -5.20
C THR A 225 34.83 8.08 -5.88
N GLY A 226 34.13 9.03 -5.25
CA GLY A 226 32.88 9.57 -5.78
C GLY A 226 31.72 8.59 -5.75
N ILE A 227 31.64 7.73 -4.74
CA ILE A 227 30.59 6.71 -4.64
C ILE A 227 29.65 7.03 -3.47
N LEU A 228 28.33 6.97 -3.74
CA LEU A 228 27.27 7.00 -2.76
C LEU A 228 26.68 5.60 -2.60
N THR A 229 26.63 5.10 -1.37
CA THR A 229 25.99 3.81 -1.03
C THR A 229 24.84 4.07 -0.08
N ALA A 230 23.59 3.90 -0.53
CA ALA A 230 22.40 4.08 0.29
C ALA A 230 21.64 2.77 0.42
N THR A 231 21.11 2.47 1.61
CA THR A 231 20.20 1.35 1.83
C THR A 231 18.82 1.92 2.16
N PRO A 232 17.94 2.06 1.13
CA PRO A 232 16.61 2.61 1.36
C PRO A 232 15.79 1.76 2.33
N ALA A 233 15.29 2.36 3.39
CA ALA A 233 14.52 1.67 4.43
C ALA A 233 13.27 0.94 3.91
N LYS A 234 12.77 1.29 2.71
CA LYS A 234 11.59 0.66 2.12
C LYS A 234 11.89 -0.66 1.42
N THR A 235 13.07 -0.81 0.83
CA THR A 235 13.43 -1.98 0.00
C THR A 235 14.51 -2.83 0.62
N ASP A 236 15.23 -2.29 1.60
CA ASP A 236 16.38 -2.91 2.27
C ASP A 236 17.47 -3.43 1.30
N LYS A 237 17.45 -2.96 0.04
CA LYS A 237 18.42 -3.30 -0.98
C LYS A 237 19.41 -2.14 -1.13
N PRO A 238 20.71 -2.36 -0.91
CA PRO A 238 21.70 -1.31 -1.08
C PRO A 238 21.74 -0.85 -2.53
N ILE A 239 21.72 0.46 -2.71
CA ILE A 239 21.94 1.14 -3.99
C ILE A 239 23.33 1.73 -3.94
N LYS A 240 24.19 1.33 -4.86
CA LYS A 240 25.53 1.88 -5.03
C LYS A 240 25.56 2.63 -6.36
N GLN A 241 25.82 3.94 -6.30
CA GLN A 241 25.82 4.79 -7.50
C GLN A 241 26.97 5.80 -7.47
N PRO A 242 27.52 6.18 -8.64
CA PRO A 242 28.48 7.27 -8.73
C PRO A 242 27.80 8.60 -8.40
N MET A 243 28.53 9.50 -7.74
CA MET A 243 28.10 10.87 -7.51
C MET A 243 28.48 11.75 -8.71
N ALA A 244 27.57 12.62 -9.14
CA ALA A 244 27.90 13.70 -10.05
C ALA A 244 28.94 14.63 -9.42
N ALA A 245 29.78 15.24 -10.26
CA ALA A 245 30.86 16.13 -9.79
C ALA A 245 30.31 17.26 -8.91
N GLU A 246 29.22 17.89 -9.33
CA GLU A 246 28.58 19.01 -8.63
C GLU A 246 28.07 18.61 -7.23
N LEU A 247 27.54 17.37 -7.11
CA LEU A 247 27.10 16.83 -5.81
C LEU A 247 28.32 16.57 -4.92
N ARG A 248 29.35 15.94 -5.44
CA ARG A 248 30.59 15.63 -4.73
C ARG A 248 31.28 16.90 -4.23
N ASP A 249 31.42 17.91 -5.10
CA ASP A 249 32.03 19.20 -4.77
C ASP A 249 31.27 19.88 -3.65
N TYR A 250 29.94 19.96 -3.72
CA TYR A 250 29.12 20.50 -2.65
C TYR A 250 29.30 19.73 -1.33
N LEU A 251 29.22 18.40 -1.34
CA LEU A 251 29.38 17.60 -0.13
C LEU A 251 30.78 17.78 0.49
N SER A 252 31.80 18.04 -0.32
CA SER A 252 33.17 18.33 0.15
C SER A 252 33.28 19.67 0.87
N THR A 253 32.35 20.62 0.67
CA THR A 253 32.30 21.90 1.42
C THR A 253 31.67 21.79 2.79
N LEU A 254 30.94 20.70 3.07
CA LEU A 254 30.29 20.51 4.35
C LEU A 254 31.31 20.10 5.44
N PRO A 255 31.03 20.40 6.73
CA PRO A 255 31.87 19.93 7.82
C PRO A 255 32.02 18.41 7.78
N ALA A 256 33.26 17.95 7.58
CA ALA A 256 33.55 16.53 7.46
C ALA A 256 33.02 15.72 8.65
N GLY A 257 32.46 14.58 8.36
CA GLY A 257 31.98 13.60 9.34
C GLY A 257 32.49 12.22 9.01
N VAL A 258 32.34 11.29 9.95
CA VAL A 258 32.73 9.89 9.78
C VAL A 258 31.63 8.94 10.27
N GLY A 259 31.58 7.78 9.67
CA GLY A 259 30.70 6.67 10.12
C GLY A 259 29.23 7.05 10.17
N LYS A 260 28.60 6.90 11.35
CA LYS A 260 27.17 7.11 11.54
C LYS A 260 26.74 8.58 11.74
N ARG A 261 27.69 9.54 11.66
CA ARG A 261 27.34 10.96 11.78
C ARG A 261 26.42 11.37 10.62
N PRO A 262 25.28 12.06 10.90
CA PRO A 262 24.37 12.53 9.87
C PRO A 262 25.05 13.55 8.94
N VAL A 263 24.75 13.48 7.63
CA VAL A 263 25.14 14.50 6.65
C VAL A 263 24.29 15.76 6.82
N PHE A 264 23.01 15.59 7.17
CA PHE A 264 22.01 16.65 7.34
C PHE A 264 21.41 16.60 8.77
N PRO A 265 22.11 17.12 9.79
CA PRO A 265 21.72 16.96 11.20
C PRO A 265 20.32 17.48 11.51
N THR A 266 19.88 18.60 10.88
CA THR A 266 18.55 19.20 11.15
C THR A 266 17.39 18.42 10.53
N LEU A 267 17.67 17.50 9.60
CA LEU A 267 16.68 16.66 8.91
C LEU A 267 16.67 15.24 9.47
N HIS A 268 17.78 14.80 10.05
CA HIS A 268 18.00 13.42 10.46
C HIS A 268 17.01 12.97 11.55
N GLY A 269 16.49 11.75 11.44
CA GLY A 269 15.57 11.15 12.41
C GLY A 269 14.15 11.73 12.38
N ARG A 270 13.89 12.74 11.57
CA ARG A 270 12.56 13.40 11.53
C ARG A 270 11.58 12.63 10.65
N VAL A 271 10.30 12.66 11.06
CA VAL A 271 9.22 12.05 10.29
C VAL A 271 8.97 12.81 8.99
N THR A 272 8.67 12.08 7.91
CA THR A 272 8.42 12.68 6.59
C THR A 272 6.97 13.10 6.37
N GLY A 273 6.00 12.42 6.97
CA GLY A 273 4.58 12.44 6.55
C GLY A 273 3.56 13.02 7.54
N SER A 274 3.97 13.71 8.63
CA SER A 274 3.06 14.34 9.60
C SER A 274 2.84 15.83 9.32
N LEU A 275 1.94 16.49 10.08
CA LEU A 275 1.71 17.95 10.00
C LEU A 275 3.01 18.78 10.20
N GLY A 276 3.91 18.33 11.06
CA GLY A 276 5.25 18.92 11.28
C GLY A 276 6.37 18.24 10.50
N GLY A 277 6.06 17.30 9.59
CA GLY A 277 7.04 16.49 8.90
C GLY A 277 7.75 17.20 7.76
N LEU A 278 8.89 16.63 7.34
CA LEU A 278 9.78 17.18 6.30
C LEU A 278 9.06 17.45 4.98
N SER A 279 8.06 16.64 4.59
CA SER A 279 7.29 16.90 3.36
C SER A 279 6.51 18.22 3.39
N ASN A 280 5.99 18.63 4.55
CA ASN A 280 5.30 19.92 4.69
C ASN A 280 6.28 21.07 4.76
N GLU A 281 7.45 20.87 5.36
CA GLU A 281 8.52 21.84 5.38
C GLU A 281 9.04 22.13 3.98
N PHE A 282 9.29 21.07 3.18
CA PHE A 282 9.64 21.21 1.77
C PHE A 282 8.53 21.91 0.96
N SER A 283 7.25 21.63 1.24
CA SER A 283 6.13 22.32 0.57
C SER A 283 6.11 23.82 0.89
N ARG A 284 6.45 24.22 2.13
CA ARG A 284 6.60 25.64 2.49
C ARG A 284 7.80 26.29 1.82
N MET A 285 8.87 25.51 1.64
CA MET A 285 10.07 25.98 0.90
C MET A 285 9.75 26.19 -0.58
N MET A 286 9.01 25.27 -1.22
CA MET A 286 8.54 25.47 -2.60
C MET A 286 7.75 26.77 -2.73
N ALA A 287 6.85 27.05 -1.78
CA ALA A 287 6.07 28.29 -1.79
C ALA A 287 6.96 29.54 -1.69
N ARG A 288 7.97 29.53 -0.81
CA ARG A 288 8.95 30.63 -0.69
C ARG A 288 9.82 30.79 -1.94
N ALA A 289 10.10 29.70 -2.63
CA ALA A 289 10.85 29.70 -3.87
C ALA A 289 9.98 30.04 -5.09
N GLU A 290 8.73 30.41 -4.89
CA GLU A 290 7.75 30.69 -5.94
C GLU A 290 7.64 29.55 -6.96
N VAL A 291 7.87 28.33 -6.50
CA VAL A 291 7.65 27.12 -7.29
C VAL A 291 6.20 26.74 -7.22
N VAL A 292 5.49 27.02 -8.32
CA VAL A 292 4.08 26.69 -8.44
C VAL A 292 3.98 25.16 -8.55
N ALA A 293 3.38 24.55 -7.53
CA ALA A 293 2.93 23.17 -7.61
C ALA A 293 1.43 23.19 -7.91
N PRO A 294 1.01 23.01 -9.18
CA PRO A 294 -0.41 23.00 -9.51
C PRO A 294 -1.12 22.03 -8.60
N MET A 295 -2.28 22.45 -8.12
CA MET A 295 -3.16 21.55 -7.40
C MET A 295 -3.65 20.52 -8.41
N GLY A 296 -3.45 19.25 -8.15
CA GLY A 296 -4.17 18.20 -8.85
C GLY A 296 -5.67 18.46 -8.80
N ARG A 297 -6.48 17.65 -9.43
CA ARG A 297 -7.93 17.85 -9.51
C ARG A 297 -8.50 18.31 -8.19
N GLU A 298 -9.36 19.34 -8.27
CA GLU A 298 -10.10 19.81 -7.11
C GLU A 298 -10.83 18.65 -6.45
N LYS A 299 -10.57 18.44 -5.18
CA LYS A 299 -11.14 17.34 -4.43
C LYS A 299 -12.28 17.87 -3.56
N LYS A 300 -13.51 17.47 -3.91
CA LYS A 300 -14.68 17.68 -3.08
C LYS A 300 -14.79 16.49 -2.10
N GLY A 301 -14.68 16.74 -0.80
CA GLY A 301 -14.89 15.74 0.25
C GLY A 301 -13.63 15.23 0.95
N ARG A 302 -13.69 14.02 1.55
CA ARG A 302 -12.65 13.45 2.41
C ARG A 302 -11.36 13.16 1.66
N GLY A 303 -10.23 13.39 2.34
CA GLY A 303 -8.90 13.04 1.90
C GLY A 303 -8.03 14.25 1.56
N ARG A 304 -6.75 14.04 1.38
CA ARG A 304 -5.76 15.09 1.12
C ARG A 304 -5.76 15.46 -0.36
N GLN A 305 -5.78 16.74 -0.66
CA GLN A 305 -5.52 17.22 -2.01
C GLN A 305 -4.05 16.96 -2.37
N VAL A 306 -3.81 16.40 -3.55
CA VAL A 306 -2.47 16.06 -4.02
C VAL A 306 -1.96 17.22 -4.86
N ARG A 307 -0.76 17.71 -4.54
CA ARG A 307 -0.01 18.64 -5.40
C ARG A 307 0.76 17.82 -6.44
N THR A 308 0.90 18.33 -7.65
CA THR A 308 1.66 17.65 -8.72
C THR A 308 3.15 17.62 -8.42
N LYS A 309 3.68 18.59 -7.63
CA LYS A 309 5.09 18.67 -7.24
C LYS A 309 5.29 18.47 -5.72
N SER A 310 6.37 17.83 -5.34
CA SER A 310 6.81 17.56 -3.97
C SER A 310 8.30 17.17 -3.99
N PHE A 311 8.92 16.90 -2.85
CA PHE A 311 10.31 16.39 -2.83
C PHE A 311 10.50 15.16 -3.75
N HIS A 312 9.48 14.29 -3.84
CA HIS A 312 9.53 13.13 -4.73
C HIS A 312 9.62 13.50 -6.22
N SER A 313 9.25 14.72 -6.60
CA SER A 313 9.45 15.25 -7.96
C SER A 313 10.92 15.44 -8.32
N LEU A 314 11.84 15.58 -7.33
CA LEU A 314 13.28 15.58 -7.59
C LEU A 314 13.73 14.25 -8.22
N ARG A 315 13.14 13.13 -7.76
CA ARG A 315 13.40 11.82 -8.36
C ARG A 315 12.82 11.72 -9.78
N HIS A 316 11.65 12.30 -10.03
CA HIS A 316 11.13 12.42 -11.40
C HIS A 316 12.07 13.24 -12.27
N THR A 317 12.57 14.37 -11.75
CA THR A 317 13.58 15.22 -12.44
C THR A 317 14.85 14.41 -12.76
N PHE A 318 15.40 13.67 -11.79
CA PHE A 318 16.59 12.84 -12.00
C PHE A 318 16.39 11.83 -13.13
N VAL A 319 15.32 11.02 -13.06
CA VAL A 319 15.06 9.97 -14.05
C VAL A 319 14.76 10.57 -15.43
N SER A 320 14.01 11.69 -15.48
CA SER A 320 13.68 12.36 -16.74
C SER A 320 14.88 13.02 -17.38
N ARG A 321 15.78 13.64 -16.59
CA ARG A 321 17.06 14.19 -17.12
C ARG A 321 17.91 13.09 -17.73
N LEU A 322 18.06 11.94 -17.06
CA LEU A 322 18.79 10.80 -17.62
C LEU A 322 18.14 10.27 -18.91
N ALA A 323 16.80 10.22 -18.94
CA ALA A 323 16.06 9.81 -20.14
C ALA A 323 16.27 10.77 -21.31
N ASN A 324 16.23 12.08 -21.05
CA ASN A 324 16.47 13.12 -22.05
C ASN A 324 17.95 13.20 -22.51
N ALA A 325 18.86 12.65 -21.69
CA ALA A 325 20.27 12.46 -22.06
C ALA A 325 20.56 11.12 -22.75
N ASP A 326 19.53 10.43 -23.24
CA ASP A 326 19.59 9.14 -23.95
C ASP A 326 20.21 7.98 -23.14
N VAL A 327 20.21 8.07 -21.80
CA VAL A 327 20.63 6.97 -20.91
C VAL A 327 19.61 5.83 -20.99
N SER A 328 20.08 4.60 -21.19
CA SER A 328 19.19 3.43 -21.33
C SER A 328 18.28 3.22 -20.11
N ALA A 329 17.12 2.61 -20.33
CA ALA A 329 16.15 2.35 -19.26
C ALA A 329 16.75 1.50 -18.13
N ASP A 330 17.59 0.52 -18.46
CA ASP A 330 18.21 -0.38 -17.47
C ASP A 330 19.21 0.35 -16.58
N VAL A 331 20.03 1.23 -17.15
CA VAL A 331 20.94 2.08 -16.36
C VAL A 331 20.15 3.03 -15.47
N ARG A 332 19.08 3.66 -16.00
CA ARG A 332 18.21 4.55 -15.21
C ARG A 332 17.51 3.81 -14.06
N LYS A 333 17.06 2.55 -14.28
CA LYS A 333 16.47 1.70 -13.23
C LYS A 333 17.49 1.37 -12.15
N ALA A 334 18.71 0.98 -12.55
CA ALA A 334 19.79 0.67 -11.62
C ALA A 334 20.14 1.89 -10.75
N LEU A 335 20.33 3.06 -11.35
CA LEU A 335 20.63 4.30 -10.64
C LEU A 335 19.49 4.75 -9.72
N ALA A 336 18.23 4.64 -10.16
CA ALA A 336 17.09 5.03 -9.35
C ALA A 336 16.67 3.95 -8.33
N GLY A 337 17.17 2.72 -8.40
CA GLY A 337 16.71 1.60 -7.57
C GLY A 337 15.23 1.29 -7.79
N HIS A 338 14.81 1.11 -9.06
CA HIS A 338 13.47 0.68 -9.43
C HIS A 338 13.46 -0.82 -9.68
N ASP A 339 12.56 -1.55 -8.98
CA ASP A 339 12.46 -3.00 -9.10
C ASP A 339 11.59 -3.46 -10.29
N THR A 340 10.70 -2.61 -10.83
CA THR A 340 9.78 -2.97 -11.92
C THR A 340 9.72 -1.93 -13.03
N ASP A 341 9.35 -2.36 -14.23
CA ASP A 341 9.18 -1.49 -15.40
C ASP A 341 8.03 -0.50 -15.22
N GLU A 342 6.91 -0.94 -14.61
CA GLU A 342 5.78 -0.06 -14.35
C GLU A 342 6.15 1.03 -13.32
N ALA A 343 6.96 0.67 -12.30
CA ALA A 343 7.47 1.66 -11.36
C ALA A 343 8.36 2.67 -12.06
N HIS A 344 9.23 2.21 -12.97
CA HIS A 344 10.15 3.08 -13.71
C HIS A 344 9.42 4.00 -14.69
N ALA A 345 8.48 3.50 -15.48
CA ALA A 345 7.72 4.26 -16.48
C ALA A 345 7.05 5.50 -15.88
N ARG A 346 6.56 5.42 -14.63
CA ARG A 346 5.93 6.55 -13.92
C ARG A 346 6.88 7.73 -13.65
N TYR A 347 8.18 7.53 -13.75
CA TYR A 347 9.18 8.55 -13.48
C TYR A 347 9.84 9.09 -14.75
N THR A 348 9.50 8.53 -15.91
CA THR A 348 10.11 8.92 -17.19
C THR A 348 9.19 9.90 -17.92
N HIS A 349 9.63 11.15 -18.02
CA HIS A 349 8.96 12.19 -18.81
C HIS A 349 9.92 12.60 -19.93
N LEU A 350 9.67 12.10 -21.14
CA LEU A 350 10.46 12.44 -22.31
C LEU A 350 10.02 13.80 -22.86
N ALA A 351 10.99 14.67 -23.14
CA ALA A 351 10.72 15.92 -23.81
C ALA A 351 10.22 15.66 -25.25
N PHE A 352 9.28 16.50 -25.72
CA PHE A 352 8.74 16.38 -27.08
C PHE A 352 9.82 16.45 -28.15
N THR A 353 10.88 17.26 -27.93
CA THR A 353 12.04 17.33 -28.80
C THR A 353 12.73 15.99 -29.00
N LYS A 354 12.87 15.18 -27.92
CA LYS A 354 13.44 13.82 -28.00
C LYS A 354 12.59 12.86 -28.80
N GLN A 355 11.26 12.99 -28.70
CA GLN A 355 10.35 12.20 -29.53
C GLN A 355 10.49 12.58 -31.00
N THR A 356 10.64 13.88 -31.30
CA THR A 356 10.86 14.37 -32.67
C THR A 356 12.20 13.90 -33.22
N GLU A 357 13.28 13.96 -32.44
CA GLU A 357 14.61 13.46 -32.83
C GLU A 357 14.58 11.95 -33.11
N ALA A 358 13.87 11.17 -32.30
CA ALA A 358 13.72 9.72 -32.51
C ALA A 358 12.98 9.42 -33.84
N LEU A 359 11.91 10.17 -34.15
CA LEU A 359 11.22 10.04 -35.43
C LEU A 359 12.07 10.46 -36.63
N ALA A 360 12.87 11.50 -36.47
CA ALA A 360 13.83 11.93 -37.53
C ALA A 360 14.87 10.83 -37.81
N LYS A 361 15.35 10.11 -36.79
CA LYS A 361 16.25 8.96 -36.98
C LYS A 361 15.59 7.83 -37.79
N LEU A 362 14.29 7.55 -37.57
CA LEU A 362 13.54 6.56 -38.34
C LEU A 362 13.44 6.97 -39.81
N SER A 363 13.18 8.25 -40.10
CA SER A 363 13.12 8.79 -41.45
C SER A 363 14.45 8.69 -42.21
N ALA A 364 15.57 8.72 -41.49
CA ALA A 364 16.91 8.55 -42.04
C ALA A 364 17.26 7.07 -42.35
N ILE A 365 16.61 6.11 -41.68
CA ILE A 365 16.84 4.66 -41.88
C ILE A 365 15.96 4.08 -43.00
N GLY A 366 14.79 4.66 -43.24
CA GLY A 366 13.78 4.14 -44.17
C GLY A 366 13.70 4.99 -45.43
N GLY A 367 14.27 4.52 -46.52
CA GLY A 367 14.02 5.02 -47.88
C GLY A 367 12.61 4.71 -48.37
N TRP A 368 11.56 5.03 -47.56
CA TRP A 368 10.18 4.95 -47.99
C TRP A 368 9.84 6.28 -48.72
N ARG A 369 10.17 6.35 -50.04
CA ARG A 369 9.61 7.29 -50.99
C ARG A 369 8.85 6.54 -52.06
#